data_0b92b844c2b67a8b8e5b03723549992a
#
_entry.id   0b92b844c2b67a8b8e5b03723549992a
#
_cell.length_a   1.000
_cell.length_b   1.000
_cell.length_c   1.000
_cell.angle_alpha   90.00
_cell.angle_beta   90.00
_cell.angle_gamma   90.00
#
_symmetry.space_group_name_H-M   'P 1'
#
loop_
_entity.id
_entity.type
_entity.pdbx_description
1 polymer ?
#
loop_
_entity_poly.entity_id
_entity_poly.type
_entity_poly.pdbx_seq_one_letter_code
_entity_poly.pdbx_strand_id
1 'polypeptide(L)'
;MSKIEPHAARIRAFRADQNGTAAIEFAIIAPVLFFTLLSLVELGVLGMMTSALDNAVVEVSRRIRTGGADAATSASSFEDQICDRMGGAITGCRDRLTISVQKFSAFSSAGAAASAPPAGQFDKGGANDIVLVKADYRWPLMTPFVATAYNRDGPLEVTIAARAAFKNEPFQ
;
A
#
# COMPACT_ATOMS: atom_id res chain seq x y z
N MET A 1 46.60 -20.63 44.72
CA MET A 1 47.48 -20.16 43.61
C MET A 1 46.71 -20.27 42.30
N SER A 2 46.10 -19.18 41.85
CA SER A 2 45.39 -19.11 40.59
C SER A 2 46.37 -19.04 39.44
N LYS A 3 46.43 -20.04 38.56
CA LYS A 3 47.24 -20.03 37.35
C LYS A 3 46.61 -19.02 36.37
N ILE A 4 47.27 -17.89 36.19
CA ILE A 4 46.96 -16.94 35.12
C ILE A 4 47.41 -17.62 33.83
N GLU A 5 46.46 -18.18 33.08
CA GLU A 5 46.71 -18.68 31.72
C GLU A 5 47.16 -17.50 30.86
N PRO A 6 48.31 -17.60 30.16
CA PRO A 6 48.80 -16.50 29.35
C PRO A 6 47.82 -16.23 28.18
N HIS A 7 47.49 -14.97 27.97
CA HIS A 7 46.56 -14.53 26.89
C HIS A 7 46.88 -15.15 25.51
N ALA A 8 48.17 -15.42 25.24
CA ALA A 8 48.63 -16.09 24.03
C ALA A 8 48.08 -17.53 23.86
N ALA A 9 47.89 -18.28 24.96
CA ALA A 9 47.34 -19.64 24.90
C ALA A 9 45.85 -19.61 24.56
N ARG A 10 45.10 -18.64 25.09
CA ARG A 10 43.69 -18.46 24.77
C ARG A 10 43.47 -18.05 23.30
N ILE A 11 44.34 -17.18 22.77
CA ILE A 11 44.26 -16.78 21.35
C ILE A 11 44.58 -17.96 20.42
N ARG A 12 45.55 -18.82 20.81
CA ARG A 12 45.87 -20.04 20.04
C ARG A 12 44.73 -21.05 20.07
N ALA A 13 44.12 -21.28 21.24
CA ALA A 13 42.96 -22.14 21.39
C ALA A 13 41.79 -21.65 20.57
N PHE A 14 41.50 -20.35 20.58
CA PHE A 14 40.43 -19.71 19.79
C PHE A 14 40.71 -19.87 18.26
N ARG A 15 41.93 -19.73 17.80
CA ARG A 15 42.31 -19.94 16.39
C ARG A 15 42.24 -21.41 15.95
N ALA A 16 42.43 -22.34 16.86
CA ALA A 16 42.34 -23.77 16.60
C ALA A 16 40.93 -24.34 16.73
N ASP A 17 39.98 -23.56 17.28
CA ASP A 17 38.63 -23.98 17.47
C ASP A 17 37.84 -23.84 16.14
N GLN A 18 37.48 -25.00 15.57
CA GLN A 18 36.69 -25.08 14.33
C GLN A 18 35.17 -25.11 14.57
N ASN A 19 34.75 -25.06 15.84
CA ASN A 19 33.32 -25.13 16.17
C ASN A 19 32.54 -23.86 15.75
N GLY A 20 33.24 -22.76 15.37
CA GLY A 20 32.66 -21.53 14.86
C GLY A 20 32.31 -21.52 13.37
N THR A 21 32.72 -22.54 12.59
CA THR A 21 32.54 -22.57 11.13
C THR A 21 31.07 -22.49 10.75
N ALA A 22 30.19 -23.26 11.41
CA ALA A 22 28.76 -23.24 11.17
C ALA A 22 28.11 -21.86 11.49
N ALA A 23 28.64 -21.16 12.50
CA ALA A 23 28.17 -19.82 12.84
C ALA A 23 28.55 -18.79 11.75
N ILE A 24 29.72 -18.92 11.17
CA ILE A 24 30.14 -18.04 10.07
C ILE A 24 29.34 -18.33 8.79
N GLU A 25 29.15 -19.60 8.46
CA GLU A 25 28.31 -20.02 7.32
C GLU A 25 26.88 -19.49 7.47
N PHE A 26 26.28 -19.67 8.65
CA PHE A 26 24.96 -19.12 8.95
C PHE A 26 24.94 -17.60 8.85
N ALA A 27 25.94 -16.90 9.36
CA ALA A 27 26.00 -15.43 9.31
C ALA A 27 26.06 -14.88 7.88
N ILE A 28 26.59 -15.64 6.92
CA ILE A 28 26.65 -15.26 5.50
C ILE A 28 25.29 -15.53 4.82
N ILE A 29 24.64 -16.66 5.14
CA ILE A 29 23.40 -17.08 4.49
C ILE A 29 22.18 -16.35 5.10
N ALA A 30 22.18 -16.13 6.41
CA ALA A 30 21.06 -15.57 7.14
C ALA A 30 20.56 -14.20 6.58
N PRO A 31 21.41 -13.22 6.26
CA PRO A 31 20.95 -11.95 5.70
C PRO A 31 20.15 -12.16 4.40
N VAL A 32 20.66 -12.98 3.47
CA VAL A 32 19.98 -13.26 2.20
C VAL A 32 18.61 -13.92 2.45
N LEU A 33 18.58 -14.91 3.35
CA LEU A 33 17.34 -15.59 3.72
C LEU A 33 16.33 -14.62 4.33
N PHE A 34 16.74 -13.82 5.31
CA PHE A 34 15.83 -12.86 5.97
C PHE A 34 15.32 -11.77 5.02
N PHE A 35 16.18 -11.21 4.17
CA PHE A 35 15.77 -10.23 3.18
C PHE A 35 14.76 -10.82 2.19
N THR A 36 14.95 -12.05 1.75
CA THR A 36 14.01 -12.74 0.87
C THR A 36 12.68 -12.97 1.56
N LEU A 37 12.68 -13.47 2.80
CA LEU A 37 11.45 -13.69 3.57
C LEU A 37 10.70 -12.37 3.84
N LEU A 38 11.39 -11.32 4.24
CA LEU A 38 10.78 -10.00 4.46
C LEU A 38 10.17 -9.45 3.17
N SER A 39 10.83 -9.60 2.03
CA SER A 39 10.30 -9.17 0.74
C SER A 39 9.03 -9.93 0.35
N LEU A 40 8.95 -11.24 0.62
CA LEU A 40 7.74 -12.03 0.37
C LEU A 40 6.57 -11.58 1.26
N VAL A 41 6.85 -11.30 2.54
CA VAL A 41 5.84 -10.76 3.47
C VAL A 41 5.35 -9.40 2.98
N GLU A 42 6.26 -8.52 2.57
CA GLU A 42 5.91 -7.18 2.06
C GLU A 42 5.03 -7.25 0.80
N LEU A 43 5.35 -8.14 -0.14
CA LEU A 43 4.51 -8.37 -1.33
C LEU A 43 3.11 -8.88 -0.95
N GLY A 44 3.02 -9.75 0.04
CA GLY A 44 1.74 -10.22 0.59
C GLY A 44 0.91 -9.07 1.17
N VAL A 45 1.53 -8.21 1.96
CA VAL A 45 0.88 -7.03 2.55
C VAL A 45 0.45 -6.05 1.46
N LEU A 46 1.28 -5.80 0.43
CA LEU A 46 0.90 -4.98 -0.72
C LEU A 46 -0.34 -5.51 -1.43
N GLY A 47 -0.41 -6.82 -1.67
CA GLY A 47 -1.58 -7.46 -2.28
C GLY A 47 -2.84 -7.29 -1.43
N MET A 48 -2.73 -7.45 -0.12
CA MET A 48 -3.84 -7.21 0.82
C MET A 48 -4.29 -5.75 0.80
N MET A 49 -3.37 -4.78 0.80
CA MET A 49 -3.69 -3.36 0.78
C MET A 49 -4.32 -2.93 -0.55
N THR A 50 -3.86 -3.48 -1.67
CA THR A 50 -4.47 -3.26 -2.99
C THR A 50 -5.93 -3.74 -2.97
N SER A 51 -6.17 -4.95 -2.48
CA SER A 51 -7.53 -5.50 -2.37
C SER A 51 -8.41 -4.70 -1.40
N ALA A 52 -7.83 -4.23 -0.28
CA ALA A 52 -8.56 -3.41 0.69
C ALA A 52 -8.97 -2.06 0.08
N LEU A 53 -8.08 -1.40 -0.67
CA LEU A 53 -8.38 -0.14 -1.36
C LEU A 53 -9.46 -0.35 -2.43
N ASP A 54 -9.35 -1.38 -3.27
CA ASP A 54 -10.34 -1.70 -4.30
C ASP A 54 -11.72 -1.94 -3.68
N ASN A 55 -11.81 -2.77 -2.65
CA ASN A 55 -13.06 -3.04 -1.95
C ASN A 55 -13.65 -1.78 -1.30
N ALA A 56 -12.81 -0.95 -0.68
CA ALA A 56 -13.25 0.30 -0.07
C ALA A 56 -13.83 1.26 -1.12
N VAL A 57 -13.12 1.45 -2.25
CA VAL A 57 -13.56 2.30 -3.35
C VAL A 57 -14.87 1.81 -3.94
N VAL A 58 -15.03 0.51 -4.21
CA VAL A 58 -16.26 -0.07 -4.75
C VAL A 58 -17.44 0.12 -3.79
N GLU A 59 -17.24 -0.15 -2.51
CA GLU A 59 -18.30 -0.04 -1.49
C GLU A 59 -18.75 1.42 -1.27
N VAL A 60 -17.80 2.36 -1.15
CA VAL A 60 -18.13 3.77 -0.96
C VAL A 60 -18.75 4.36 -2.24
N SER A 61 -18.26 3.95 -3.41
CA SER A 61 -18.82 4.33 -4.72
C SER A 61 -20.26 3.83 -4.90
N ARG A 62 -20.58 2.65 -4.36
CA ARG A 62 -21.94 2.10 -4.40
C ARG A 62 -22.95 3.06 -3.73
N ARG A 63 -22.59 3.70 -2.63
CA ARG A 63 -23.43 4.67 -1.93
C ARG A 63 -23.71 5.91 -2.78
N ILE A 64 -22.71 6.39 -3.51
CA ILE A 64 -22.88 7.48 -4.49
C ILE A 64 -23.83 7.04 -5.60
N ARG A 65 -23.60 5.85 -6.17
CA ARG A 65 -24.40 5.31 -7.26
C ARG A 65 -25.88 5.19 -6.93
N THR A 66 -26.21 4.75 -5.72
CA THR A 66 -27.61 4.57 -5.27
C THR A 66 -28.23 5.82 -4.68
N GLY A 67 -27.50 6.92 -4.54
CA GLY A 67 -28.00 8.15 -3.90
C GLY A 67 -28.32 7.98 -2.42
N GLY A 68 -27.63 7.07 -1.73
CA GLY A 68 -27.86 6.79 -0.32
C GLY A 68 -27.67 8.03 0.57
N ALA A 69 -28.41 8.10 1.66
CA ALA A 69 -28.30 9.21 2.62
C ALA A 69 -26.91 9.29 3.30
N ASP A 70 -26.18 8.18 3.30
CA ASP A 70 -24.80 8.05 3.81
C ASP A 70 -23.73 8.24 2.72
N ALA A 71 -24.14 8.61 1.49
CA ALA A 71 -23.21 8.92 0.42
C ALA A 71 -22.36 10.14 0.77
N ALA A 72 -21.07 10.07 0.46
CA ALA A 72 -20.16 11.19 0.67
C ALA A 72 -20.64 12.45 -0.06
N THR A 73 -20.55 13.59 0.63
CA THR A 73 -20.94 14.90 0.09
C THR A 73 -19.76 15.80 -0.23
N SER A 74 -18.55 15.40 0.20
CA SER A 74 -17.30 16.12 -0.03
C SER A 74 -16.14 15.15 -0.24
N ALA A 75 -15.03 15.65 -0.79
CA ALA A 75 -13.79 14.88 -0.93
C ALA A 75 -13.33 14.32 0.41
N SER A 76 -13.32 15.15 1.45
CA SER A 76 -12.88 14.73 2.79
C SER A 76 -13.76 13.63 3.39
N SER A 77 -15.09 13.71 3.25
CA SER A 77 -15.97 12.66 3.73
C SER A 77 -15.83 11.36 2.93
N PHE A 78 -15.46 11.45 1.66
CA PHE A 78 -15.17 10.29 0.83
C PHE A 78 -13.85 9.61 1.24
N GLU A 79 -12.81 10.41 1.49
CA GLU A 79 -11.52 9.92 2.02
C GLU A 79 -11.69 9.23 3.36
N ASP A 80 -12.48 9.83 4.29
CA ASP A 80 -12.78 9.21 5.58
C ASP A 80 -13.43 7.85 5.44
N GLN A 81 -14.47 7.77 4.60
CA GLN A 81 -15.16 6.51 4.38
C GLN A 81 -14.26 5.43 3.77
N ILE A 82 -13.34 5.80 2.86
CA ILE A 82 -12.33 4.87 2.32
C ILE A 82 -11.38 4.42 3.43
N CYS A 83 -10.81 5.36 4.19
CA CYS A 83 -9.86 5.04 5.26
C CYS A 83 -10.48 4.15 6.34
N ASP A 84 -11.73 4.41 6.73
CA ASP A 84 -12.46 3.56 7.67
C ASP A 84 -12.64 2.13 7.15
N ARG A 85 -12.90 1.98 5.85
CA ARG A 85 -13.08 0.66 5.21
C ARG A 85 -11.76 -0.08 5.00
N MET A 86 -10.67 0.63 4.80
CA MET A 86 -9.33 0.04 4.71
C MET A 86 -8.80 -0.48 6.05
N GLY A 87 -9.55 -0.34 7.13
CA GLY A 87 -9.20 -0.89 8.44
C GLY A 87 -8.97 0.15 9.53
N GLY A 88 -9.45 1.39 9.39
CA GLY A 88 -9.58 2.44 10.43
C GLY A 88 -8.34 2.78 11.26
N ALA A 89 -7.48 1.78 11.47
CA ALA A 89 -6.27 1.85 12.28
C ALA A 89 -5.01 2.24 11.50
N ILE A 90 -5.12 2.49 10.19
CA ILE A 90 -3.95 2.89 9.38
C ILE A 90 -3.64 4.34 9.69
N THR A 91 -2.64 4.57 10.55
CA THR A 91 -2.18 5.91 10.92
C THR A 91 -1.75 6.68 9.68
N GLY A 92 -2.29 7.90 9.51
CA GLY A 92 -1.96 8.78 8.39
C GLY A 92 -2.57 8.35 7.05
N CYS A 93 -3.67 7.58 7.03
CA CYS A 93 -4.33 7.16 5.80
C CYS A 93 -4.67 8.34 4.90
N ARG A 94 -5.26 9.40 5.43
CA ARG A 94 -5.63 10.61 4.67
C ARG A 94 -4.44 11.32 4.01
N ASP A 95 -3.31 11.39 4.70
CA ASP A 95 -2.12 12.08 4.19
C ASP A 95 -1.49 11.36 2.98
N ARG A 96 -1.85 10.09 2.81
CA ARG A 96 -1.34 9.20 1.76
C ARG A 96 -2.35 8.87 0.68
N LEU A 97 -3.62 9.19 0.92
CA LEU A 97 -4.72 8.94 -0.01
C LEU A 97 -5.00 10.20 -0.83
N THR A 98 -5.04 10.06 -2.15
CA THR A 98 -5.49 11.10 -3.06
C THR A 98 -6.66 10.56 -3.87
N ILE A 99 -7.78 11.26 -3.85
CA ILE A 99 -8.99 10.83 -4.56
C ILE A 99 -9.36 11.82 -5.67
N SER A 100 -10.15 11.34 -6.62
CA SER A 100 -10.87 12.19 -7.57
C SER A 100 -12.18 11.51 -7.94
N VAL A 101 -13.27 12.24 -7.80
CA VAL A 101 -14.61 11.84 -8.22
C VAL A 101 -15.08 12.84 -9.26
N GLN A 102 -15.35 12.37 -10.46
CA GLN A 102 -15.65 13.24 -11.61
C GLN A 102 -16.79 12.65 -12.43
N LYS A 103 -17.69 13.53 -12.91
CA LYS A 103 -18.74 13.13 -13.85
C LYS A 103 -18.30 13.27 -15.30
N PHE A 104 -18.83 12.39 -16.13
CA PHE A 104 -18.58 12.33 -17.56
C PHE A 104 -19.88 12.13 -18.34
N SER A 105 -19.90 12.57 -19.59
CA SER A 105 -21.04 12.38 -20.50
C SER A 105 -21.07 10.99 -21.15
N ALA A 106 -19.93 10.30 -21.19
CA ALA A 106 -19.81 8.96 -21.80
C ALA A 106 -18.77 8.12 -21.06
N PHE A 107 -18.96 6.78 -21.08
CA PHE A 107 -17.96 5.85 -20.51
C PHE A 107 -16.62 5.88 -21.26
N SER A 108 -16.62 6.19 -22.57
CA SER A 108 -15.38 6.33 -23.34
C SER A 108 -14.50 7.48 -22.83
N SER A 109 -15.11 8.62 -22.49
CA SER A 109 -14.38 9.76 -21.92
C SER A 109 -13.90 9.49 -20.49
N ALA A 110 -14.71 8.79 -19.68
CA ALA A 110 -14.30 8.32 -18.36
C ALA A 110 -13.12 7.34 -18.45
N GLY A 111 -13.17 6.39 -19.40
CA GLY A 111 -12.09 5.45 -19.65
C GLY A 111 -10.77 6.13 -20.03
N ALA A 112 -10.82 7.13 -20.90
CA ALA A 112 -9.65 7.92 -21.28
C ALA A 112 -9.03 8.69 -20.09
N ALA A 113 -9.87 9.15 -19.16
CA ALA A 113 -9.44 9.86 -17.95
C ALA A 113 -8.97 8.93 -16.81
N ALA A 114 -9.24 7.62 -16.90
CA ALA A 114 -8.95 6.67 -15.82
C ALA A 114 -7.44 6.51 -15.54
N SER A 115 -6.61 6.62 -16.58
CA SER A 115 -5.15 6.49 -16.47
C SER A 115 -4.46 7.72 -15.88
N ALA A 116 -5.12 8.90 -15.93
CA ALA A 116 -4.56 10.11 -15.34
C ALA A 116 -4.60 10.04 -13.80
N PRO A 117 -3.58 10.63 -13.10
CA PRO A 117 -3.60 10.71 -11.63
C PRO A 117 -4.86 11.41 -11.10
N PRO A 118 -5.32 11.09 -9.88
CA PRO A 118 -6.43 11.80 -9.25
C PRO A 118 -6.04 13.26 -8.96
N ALA A 119 -6.97 14.19 -9.22
CA ALA A 119 -6.72 15.64 -9.13
C ALA A 119 -7.40 16.31 -7.91
N GLY A 120 -7.82 15.53 -6.91
CA GLY A 120 -8.47 16.07 -5.70
C GLY A 120 -9.88 16.66 -5.95
N GLN A 121 -10.47 16.42 -7.11
CA GLN A 121 -11.80 16.93 -7.47
C GLN A 121 -12.89 16.01 -6.92
N PHE A 122 -14.04 16.61 -6.54
CA PHE A 122 -15.19 15.87 -6.06
C PHE A 122 -16.47 16.39 -6.70
N ASP A 123 -16.97 15.66 -7.69
CA ASP A 123 -18.30 15.86 -8.31
C ASP A 123 -18.97 14.48 -8.45
N LYS A 124 -19.89 14.19 -7.52
CA LYS A 124 -20.63 12.92 -7.51
C LYS A 124 -21.70 12.82 -8.60
N GLY A 125 -21.94 13.91 -9.33
CA GLY A 125 -23.02 13.99 -10.33
C GLY A 125 -24.41 13.89 -9.74
N GLY A 126 -25.41 13.85 -10.62
CA GLY A 126 -26.82 13.60 -10.31
C GLY A 126 -27.28 12.23 -10.82
N ALA A 127 -28.60 12.02 -10.77
CA ALA A 127 -29.24 10.83 -11.31
C ALA A 127 -28.87 10.63 -12.80
N ASN A 128 -28.58 9.40 -13.19
CA ASN A 128 -28.15 9.00 -14.54
C ASN A 128 -26.79 9.54 -15.03
N ASP A 129 -26.05 10.32 -14.25
CA ASP A 129 -24.70 10.74 -14.62
C ASP A 129 -23.72 9.57 -14.56
N ILE A 130 -22.71 9.61 -15.43
CA ILE A 130 -21.58 8.66 -15.38
C ILE A 130 -20.50 9.26 -14.50
N VAL A 131 -20.08 8.50 -13.50
CA VAL A 131 -19.09 8.93 -12.51
C VAL A 131 -17.86 8.02 -12.60
N LEU A 132 -16.68 8.63 -12.62
CA LEU A 132 -15.38 7.95 -12.46
C LEU A 132 -14.81 8.33 -11.10
N VAL A 133 -14.56 7.32 -10.30
CA VAL A 133 -13.86 7.42 -9.03
C VAL A 133 -12.43 6.92 -9.21
N LYS A 134 -11.49 7.72 -8.77
CA LYS A 134 -10.05 7.38 -8.73
C LYS A 134 -9.54 7.55 -7.31
N ALA A 135 -8.80 6.57 -6.83
CA ALA A 135 -8.12 6.62 -5.55
C ALA A 135 -6.70 6.09 -5.71
N ASP A 136 -5.73 6.89 -5.32
CA ASP A 136 -4.31 6.54 -5.30
C ASP A 136 -3.83 6.63 -3.86
N TYR A 137 -3.25 5.54 -3.36
CA TYR A 137 -2.71 5.47 -2.02
C TYR A 137 -1.21 5.21 -2.06
N ARG A 138 -0.43 6.10 -1.43
CA ARG A 138 1.04 5.96 -1.34
C ARG A 138 1.39 5.02 -0.19
N TRP A 139 1.88 3.83 -0.55
CA TRP A 139 2.28 2.81 0.41
C TRP A 139 3.79 2.88 0.66
N PRO A 140 4.23 2.98 1.93
CA PRO A 140 5.64 2.94 2.27
C PRO A 140 6.18 1.52 2.12
N LEU A 141 7.30 1.36 1.46
CA LEU A 141 8.01 0.10 1.32
C LEU A 141 9.03 -0.06 2.45
N MET A 142 9.11 -1.26 3.00
CA MET A 142 10.03 -1.59 4.09
C MET A 142 11.36 -2.14 3.54
N THR A 143 11.32 -2.81 2.39
CA THR A 143 12.52 -3.43 1.80
C THR A 143 12.94 -2.74 0.51
N PRO A 144 14.23 -2.37 0.36
CA PRO A 144 14.73 -1.75 -0.85
C PRO A 144 14.67 -2.70 -2.06
N PHE A 145 14.63 -4.01 -1.84
CA PHE A 145 14.55 -5.00 -2.89
C PHE A 145 13.19 -4.94 -3.63
N VAL A 146 12.08 -4.88 -2.91
CA VAL A 146 10.75 -4.69 -3.49
C VAL A 146 10.67 -3.34 -4.21
N ALA A 147 11.28 -2.32 -3.66
CA ALA A 147 11.31 -0.99 -4.26
C ALA A 147 11.96 -0.96 -5.66
N THR A 148 12.88 -1.85 -5.98
CA THR A 148 13.49 -1.92 -7.32
C THR A 148 12.57 -2.56 -8.36
N ALA A 149 11.63 -3.38 -7.94
CA ALA A 149 10.68 -4.09 -8.82
C ALA A 149 9.45 -3.25 -9.17
N TYR A 150 9.16 -2.21 -8.38
CA TYR A 150 8.00 -1.34 -8.59
C TYR A 150 8.42 0.05 -9.07
N ASN A 151 7.53 0.69 -9.82
CA ASN A 151 7.67 2.09 -10.19
C ASN A 151 7.44 2.94 -8.92
N ARG A 152 8.49 3.60 -8.43
CA ARG A 152 8.49 4.32 -7.15
C ARG A 152 8.15 5.79 -7.37
N ASP A 153 7.29 6.33 -6.53
CA ASP A 153 6.99 7.78 -6.47
C ASP A 153 7.97 8.52 -5.53
N GLY A 154 8.72 7.75 -4.72
CA GLY A 154 9.72 8.24 -3.78
C GLY A 154 10.80 7.19 -3.53
N PRO A 155 11.71 7.43 -2.57
CA PRO A 155 12.82 6.50 -2.30
C PRO A 155 12.36 5.10 -1.91
N LEU A 156 11.28 5.02 -1.11
CA LEU A 156 10.72 3.77 -0.58
C LEU A 156 9.18 3.85 -0.53
N GLU A 157 8.54 4.32 -1.61
CA GLU A 157 7.09 4.38 -1.73
C GLU A 157 6.62 3.84 -3.06
N VAL A 158 5.44 3.24 -3.07
CA VAL A 158 4.73 2.79 -4.28
C VAL A 158 3.28 3.26 -4.21
N THR A 159 2.75 3.74 -5.32
CA THR A 159 1.33 4.07 -5.43
C THR A 159 0.53 2.83 -5.79
N ILE A 160 -0.43 2.48 -4.94
CA ILE A 160 -1.50 1.53 -5.26
C ILE A 160 -2.72 2.32 -5.70
N ALA A 161 -3.35 1.88 -6.78
CA ALA A 161 -4.41 2.62 -7.45
C ALA A 161 -5.68 1.80 -7.57
N ALA A 162 -6.82 2.38 -7.20
CA ALA A 162 -8.15 1.82 -7.42
C ALA A 162 -8.98 2.73 -8.31
N ARG A 163 -9.76 2.14 -9.19
CA ARG A 163 -10.60 2.86 -10.16
C ARG A 163 -11.98 2.21 -10.23
N ALA A 164 -13.02 3.03 -10.17
CA ALA A 164 -14.40 2.58 -10.38
C ALA A 164 -15.14 3.55 -11.30
N ALA A 165 -15.78 3.04 -12.33
CA ALA A 165 -16.64 3.82 -13.21
C ALA A 165 -18.04 3.21 -13.21
N PHE A 166 -19.07 4.04 -13.00
CA PHE A 166 -20.44 3.60 -12.92
C PHE A 166 -21.39 4.69 -13.39
N LYS A 167 -22.62 4.30 -13.67
CA LYS A 167 -23.73 5.22 -13.91
C LYS A 167 -24.59 5.30 -12.66
N ASN A 168 -24.88 6.52 -12.19
CA ASN A 168 -25.79 6.74 -11.07
C ASN A 168 -27.18 6.21 -11.40
N GLU A 169 -27.83 5.64 -10.40
CA GLU A 169 -29.21 5.20 -10.50
C GLU A 169 -30.15 6.40 -10.56
N PRO A 170 -31.37 6.23 -11.10
CA PRO A 170 -32.37 7.30 -11.09
C PRO A 170 -32.96 7.47 -9.68
N PHE A 171 -32.22 8.19 -8.82
CA PHE A 171 -32.70 8.60 -7.50
C PHE A 171 -33.24 10.03 -7.55
N GLN A 172 -34.24 10.30 -6.73
CA GLN A 172 -34.84 11.63 -6.56
C GLN A 172 -34.27 12.32 -5.33
#